data_b7bd9ab2887c3396d71e7d7d4e5244ac
#
_entry.id   b7bd9ab2887c3396d71e7d7d4e5244ac
#
_cell.length_a   1.000
_cell.length_b   1.000
_cell.length_c   1.000
_cell.angle_alpha   90.00
_cell.angle_beta   90.00
_cell.angle_gamma   90.00
#
_symmetry.space_group_name_H-M   'P 1'
#
loop_
_entity.id
_entity.type
_entity.pdbx_description
1 polymer ?
#
loop_
_entity_poly.entity_id
_entity_poly.type
_entity_poly.pdbx_seq_one_letter_code
_entity_poly.pdbx_strand_id
1 'polypeptide(L)'
;MVHTGSDRKSARKSIFATIRNITPDRSDVFERGQQSQPVPVAKGWLRASHRKLDPALSQPFRPYHVHTAREWLEPGKPVRVEVEIWPTCMVFKKGHRIRLDIQPRDGVGSAPYTHYAADYNTGTNTIFAGGARASYLLLPIIPRRA
;
A
#
# COMPACT_ATOMS: atom_id res chain seq x y z
N MET A 1 -3.86 -5.33 7.94
CA MET A 1 -5.12 -4.91 8.61
C MET A 1 -4.92 -3.53 9.20
N VAL A 2 -5.81 -2.61 8.93
CA VAL A 2 -5.67 -1.22 9.36
C VAL A 2 -6.76 -0.89 10.38
N HIS A 3 -6.37 -0.29 11.48
CA HIS A 3 -7.27 0.23 12.49
C HIS A 3 -7.33 1.75 12.42
N THR A 4 -8.49 2.36 12.38
CA THR A 4 -8.63 3.81 12.26
C THR A 4 -9.31 4.40 13.49
N GLY A 5 -8.69 5.42 14.07
CA GLY A 5 -9.24 6.21 15.18
C GLY A 5 -10.32 7.22 14.74
N SER A 6 -10.98 7.76 15.72
CA SER A 6 -12.34 8.26 15.81
C SER A 6 -12.63 9.67 15.33
N ASP A 7 -12.87 9.94 14.07
CA ASP A 7 -13.62 11.15 13.69
C ASP A 7 -14.52 10.88 12.47
N ARG A 8 -15.71 11.50 12.39
CA ARG A 8 -16.58 11.36 11.23
C ARG A 8 -15.89 11.76 9.92
N LYS A 9 -14.93 12.69 9.96
CA LYS A 9 -14.06 13.04 8.84
C LYS A 9 -13.04 11.94 8.52
N SER A 10 -12.67 11.09 9.49
CA SER A 10 -11.71 10.00 9.34
C SER A 10 -12.24 8.80 8.55
N ALA A 11 -13.53 8.76 8.23
CA ALA A 11 -14.12 7.70 7.39
C ALA A 11 -13.56 7.64 5.97
N ARG A 12 -12.80 8.65 5.54
CA ARG A 12 -12.19 8.75 4.21
C ARG A 12 -10.68 8.50 4.22
N LYS A 13 -10.26 7.40 4.84
CA LYS A 13 -8.84 7.01 4.89
C LYS A 13 -8.39 6.39 3.58
N SER A 14 -7.32 6.92 3.02
CA SER A 14 -6.59 6.30 1.93
C SER A 14 -5.29 5.72 2.45
N ILE A 15 -4.94 4.56 1.96
CA ILE A 15 -3.71 3.84 2.31
C ILE A 15 -2.88 3.74 1.05
N PHE A 16 -1.64 4.17 1.13
CA PHE A 16 -0.65 4.06 0.07
C PHE A 16 0.42 3.08 0.52
N ALA A 17 0.64 2.06 -0.28
CA ALA A 17 1.67 1.05 -0.08
C ALA A 17 2.76 1.26 -1.12
N THR A 18 4.01 1.42 -0.71
CA THR A 18 5.15 1.63 -1.60
C THR A 18 6.22 0.60 -1.31
N ILE A 19 6.62 -0.15 -2.34
CA ILE A 19 7.77 -1.05 -2.27
C ILE A 19 9.02 -0.27 -2.63
N ARG A 20 10.06 -0.44 -1.81
CA ARG A 20 11.37 0.16 -2.05
C ARG A 20 12.45 -0.91 -2.06
N ASN A 21 13.48 -0.64 -2.85
CA ASN A 21 14.70 -1.40 -2.93
C ASN A 21 15.79 -0.65 -2.16
N ILE A 22 16.25 -1.20 -1.07
CA ILE A 22 17.21 -0.54 -0.16
C ILE A 22 18.55 -1.26 -0.26
N THR A 23 19.59 -0.52 -0.59
CA THR A 23 20.98 -1.00 -0.63
C THR A 23 21.52 -1.33 0.76
N PRO A 24 22.66 -2.05 0.89
CA PRO A 24 23.28 -2.34 2.17
C PRO A 24 23.65 -1.09 3.00
N ASP A 25 24.00 0.00 2.33
CA ASP A 25 24.31 1.31 2.95
C ASP A 25 23.07 2.15 3.28
N ARG A 26 21.87 1.55 3.15
CA ARG A 26 20.54 2.13 3.44
C ARG A 26 20.06 3.21 2.45
N SER A 27 20.66 3.32 1.29
CA SER A 27 20.18 4.20 0.23
C SER A 27 19.02 3.57 -0.54
N ASP A 28 18.09 4.39 -1.03
CA ASP A 28 17.03 3.95 -1.92
C ASP A 28 17.55 3.77 -3.36
N VAL A 29 17.18 2.69 -4.01
CA VAL A 29 17.36 2.49 -5.45
C VAL A 29 16.10 2.98 -6.17
N PHE A 30 16.28 3.90 -7.09
CA PHE A 30 15.19 4.47 -7.87
C PHE A 30 15.40 4.22 -9.36
N GLU A 31 14.31 4.08 -10.08
CA GLU A 31 14.26 4.31 -11.52
C GLU A 31 14.01 5.79 -11.81
N ARG A 32 14.39 6.25 -12.99
CA ARG A 32 14.10 7.62 -13.43
C ARG A 32 12.79 7.64 -14.21
N GLY A 33 11.84 8.41 -13.72
CA GLY A 33 10.59 8.68 -14.43
C GLY A 33 10.79 9.65 -15.61
N GLN A 34 9.75 9.90 -16.37
CA GLN A 34 9.79 10.76 -17.57
C GLN A 34 10.29 12.18 -17.30
N GLN A 35 10.04 12.71 -16.12
CA GLN A 35 10.50 14.04 -15.71
C GLN A 35 11.75 13.98 -14.81
N SER A 36 12.53 12.91 -14.93
CA SER A 36 13.71 12.62 -14.09
C SER A 36 13.43 12.50 -12.58
N GLN A 37 12.16 12.46 -12.18
CA GLN A 37 11.79 12.24 -10.79
C GLN A 37 12.15 10.80 -10.36
N PRO A 38 12.53 10.60 -9.09
CA PRO A 38 12.78 9.26 -8.59
C PRO A 38 11.47 8.47 -8.50
N VAL A 39 11.47 7.27 -9.06
CA VAL A 39 10.33 6.34 -9.02
C VAL A 39 10.72 5.13 -8.16
N PRO A 40 9.95 4.80 -7.13
CA PRO A 40 10.19 3.60 -6.31
C PRO A 40 9.84 2.33 -7.11
N VAL A 41 10.12 1.18 -6.51
CA VAL A 41 9.91 -0.14 -7.14
C VAL A 41 8.48 -0.35 -7.64
N ALA A 42 7.51 -0.20 -6.76
CA ALA A 42 6.10 -0.33 -7.09
C ALA A 42 5.24 0.37 -6.05
N LYS A 43 4.03 0.71 -6.45
CA LYS A 43 3.03 1.35 -5.59
C LYS A 43 1.68 0.69 -5.74
N GLY A 44 0.89 0.79 -4.69
CA GLY A 44 -0.52 0.52 -4.69
C GLY A 44 -1.24 1.44 -3.71
N TRP A 45 -2.51 1.68 -3.91
CA TRP A 45 -3.30 2.48 -3.00
C TRP A 45 -4.76 2.03 -2.99
N LEU A 46 -5.39 2.26 -1.86
CA LEU A 46 -6.82 2.00 -1.71
C LEU A 46 -7.43 2.97 -0.71
N ARG A 47 -8.59 3.50 -1.06
CA ARG A 47 -9.46 4.14 -0.07
C ARG A 47 -10.14 3.04 0.76
N ALA A 48 -9.89 3.02 2.07
CA ALA A 48 -10.37 1.95 2.95
C ALA A 48 -11.89 1.75 2.95
N SER A 49 -12.67 2.79 2.62
CA SER A 49 -14.12 2.66 2.44
C SER A 49 -14.54 1.91 1.17
N HIS A 50 -13.60 1.66 0.25
CA HIS A 50 -13.82 0.88 -0.98
C HIS A 50 -13.18 -0.52 -0.90
N ARG A 51 -12.97 -1.04 0.31
CA ARG A 51 -12.29 -2.33 0.56
C ARG A 51 -13.09 -3.57 0.17
N LYS A 52 -14.38 -3.43 -0.14
CA LYS A 52 -15.22 -4.58 -0.52
C LYS A 52 -14.67 -5.24 -1.78
N LEU A 53 -14.42 -6.54 -1.67
CA LEU A 53 -13.92 -7.36 -2.77
C LEU A 53 -15.07 -8.00 -3.55
N ASP A 54 -14.83 -8.22 -4.82
CA ASP A 54 -15.61 -9.14 -5.64
C ASP A 54 -14.94 -10.53 -5.56
N PRO A 55 -15.57 -11.54 -4.93
CA PRO A 55 -14.97 -12.84 -4.76
C PRO A 55 -14.80 -13.62 -6.07
N ALA A 56 -15.60 -13.32 -7.10
CA ALA A 56 -15.52 -13.99 -8.39
C ALA A 56 -14.36 -13.48 -9.24
N LEU A 57 -13.98 -12.19 -9.08
CA LEU A 57 -12.94 -11.55 -9.86
C LEU A 57 -11.60 -11.45 -9.11
N SER A 58 -11.61 -11.57 -7.78
CA SER A 58 -10.40 -11.50 -6.95
C SER A 58 -9.55 -12.74 -7.08
N GLN A 59 -8.23 -12.54 -7.11
CA GLN A 59 -7.22 -13.58 -7.01
C GLN A 59 -6.38 -13.35 -5.75
N PRO A 60 -5.73 -14.37 -5.17
CA PRO A 60 -4.93 -14.21 -3.96
C PRO A 60 -3.87 -13.11 -4.03
N PHE A 61 -3.35 -12.84 -5.23
CA PHE A 61 -2.31 -11.82 -5.50
C PHE A 61 -2.87 -10.54 -6.14
N ARG A 62 -4.17 -10.51 -6.50
CA ARG A 62 -4.84 -9.39 -7.16
C ARG A 62 -6.26 -9.22 -6.62
N PRO A 63 -6.44 -8.47 -5.53
CA PRO A 63 -7.75 -8.16 -5.01
C PRO A 63 -8.52 -7.27 -5.99
N TYR A 64 -9.74 -7.65 -6.34
CA TYR A 64 -10.64 -6.87 -7.18
C TYR A 64 -11.70 -6.18 -6.30
N HIS A 65 -11.70 -4.85 -6.28
CA HIS A 65 -12.62 -4.06 -5.48
C HIS A 65 -13.83 -3.63 -6.31
N VAL A 66 -15.03 -3.84 -5.80
CA VAL A 66 -16.28 -3.57 -6.55
C VAL A 66 -16.55 -2.07 -6.78
N HIS A 67 -16.07 -1.18 -5.92
CA HIS A 67 -16.25 0.28 -5.95
C HIS A 67 -17.69 0.80 -6.06
N THR A 68 -18.71 -0.06 -6.09
CA THR A 68 -20.13 0.31 -6.23
C THR A 68 -20.76 0.77 -4.91
N ALA A 69 -20.16 0.40 -3.78
CA ALA A 69 -20.65 0.78 -2.45
C ALA A 69 -19.48 1.22 -1.55
N ARG A 70 -19.79 2.06 -0.58
CA ARG A 70 -18.83 2.52 0.43
C ARG A 70 -19.11 1.83 1.75
N GLU A 71 -18.11 1.18 2.30
CA GLU A 71 -18.13 0.62 3.65
C GLU A 71 -17.39 1.57 4.58
N TRP A 72 -18.12 2.44 5.26
CA TRP A 72 -17.52 3.42 6.14
C TRP A 72 -16.74 2.77 7.28
N LEU A 73 -15.68 3.43 7.69
CA LEU A 73 -14.88 3.00 8.82
C LEU A 73 -15.57 3.43 10.12
N GLU A 74 -15.63 2.50 11.08
CA GLU A 74 -16.10 2.79 12.41
C GLU A 74 -14.90 3.00 13.35
N PRO A 75 -14.94 4.04 14.19
CA PRO A 75 -13.89 4.29 15.17
C PRO A 75 -13.68 3.06 16.08
N GLY A 76 -12.41 2.73 16.32
CA GLY A 76 -12.06 1.61 17.18
C GLY A 76 -12.27 0.22 16.59
N LYS A 77 -12.91 0.08 15.42
CA LYS A 77 -13.11 -1.23 14.78
C LYS A 77 -12.01 -1.51 13.75
N PRO A 78 -11.20 -2.56 13.94
CA PRO A 78 -10.23 -2.98 12.92
C PRO A 78 -10.93 -3.50 11.68
N VAL A 79 -10.44 -3.13 10.51
CA VAL A 79 -10.90 -3.64 9.23
C VAL A 79 -9.75 -4.24 8.45
N ARG A 80 -10.02 -5.29 7.69
CA ARG A 80 -9.08 -5.85 6.72
C ARG A 80 -9.11 -5.01 5.46
N VAL A 81 -7.91 -4.64 4.96
CA VAL A 81 -7.75 -3.91 3.72
C VAL A 81 -6.70 -4.64 2.88
N GLU A 82 -7.04 -4.97 1.66
CA GLU A 82 -6.16 -5.60 0.69
C GLU A 82 -5.82 -4.57 -0.38
N VAL A 83 -4.54 -4.26 -0.52
CA VAL A 83 -4.06 -3.27 -1.48
C VAL A 83 -3.28 -3.98 -2.56
N GLU A 84 -3.75 -3.90 -3.80
CA GLU A 84 -2.98 -4.34 -4.96
C GLU A 84 -1.77 -3.44 -5.14
N ILE A 85 -0.59 -4.02 -5.20
CA ILE A 85 0.65 -3.33 -5.56
C ILE A 85 0.98 -3.71 -6.99
N TRP A 86 1.19 -2.72 -7.83
CA TRP A 86 1.40 -2.93 -9.26
C TRP A 86 2.68 -3.72 -9.53
N PRO A 87 2.69 -4.54 -10.59
CA PRO A 87 3.86 -5.33 -10.95
C PRO A 87 5.06 -4.45 -11.30
N THR A 88 6.26 -4.99 -11.10
CA THR A 88 7.52 -4.31 -11.37
C THR A 88 8.53 -5.27 -11.97
N CYS A 89 9.51 -4.71 -12.69
CA CYS A 89 10.65 -5.45 -13.24
C CYS A 89 11.97 -5.11 -12.55
N MET A 90 11.94 -4.47 -11.37
CA MET A 90 13.17 -4.07 -10.67
C MET A 90 13.93 -5.27 -10.11
N VAL A 91 15.24 -5.29 -10.32
CA VAL A 91 16.14 -6.31 -9.79
C VAL A 91 16.58 -5.96 -8.37
N PHE A 92 16.35 -6.87 -7.43
CA PHE A 92 16.91 -6.81 -6.08
C PHE A 92 18.23 -7.57 -6.04
N LYS A 93 19.34 -6.85 -5.89
CA LYS A 93 20.68 -7.45 -5.83
C LYS A 93 20.90 -8.13 -4.48
N LYS A 94 21.87 -9.06 -4.42
CA LYS A 94 22.29 -9.69 -3.16
C LYS A 94 22.67 -8.62 -2.13
N GLY A 95 22.15 -8.75 -0.91
CA GLY A 95 22.37 -7.79 0.19
C GLY A 95 21.39 -6.62 0.23
N HIS A 96 20.61 -6.40 -0.84
CA HIS A 96 19.53 -5.42 -0.81
C HIS A 96 18.36 -5.90 0.05
N ARG A 97 17.54 -4.96 0.50
CA ARG A 97 16.36 -5.22 1.34
C ARG A 97 15.11 -4.69 0.68
N ILE A 98 14.04 -5.45 0.77
CA ILE A 98 12.70 -4.99 0.42
C ILE A 98 12.18 -4.21 1.63
N ARG A 99 11.75 -2.96 1.40
CA ARG A 99 11.04 -2.15 2.38
C ARG A 99 9.64 -1.85 1.88
N LEU A 100 8.65 -2.06 2.74
CA LEU A 100 7.27 -1.67 2.52
C LEU A 100 6.96 -0.42 3.35
N ASP A 101 6.66 0.68 2.69
CA ASP A 101 6.18 1.91 3.34
C ASP A 101 4.65 1.95 3.26
N ILE A 102 3.98 2.14 4.39
CA ILE A 102 2.54 2.38 4.48
C ILE A 102 2.34 3.84 4.89
N GLN A 103 1.68 4.59 4.05
CA GLN A 103 1.59 6.04 4.18
C GLN A 103 0.15 6.53 3.96
N PRO A 104 -0.23 7.70 4.54
CA PRO A 104 -1.53 8.33 4.32
C PRO A 104 -1.59 9.17 3.04
N ARG A 105 -0.49 9.27 2.31
CA ARG A 105 -0.33 10.07 1.08
C ARG A 105 0.63 9.38 0.12
N ASP A 106 0.63 9.81 -1.13
CA ASP A 106 1.65 9.40 -2.08
C ASP A 106 3.05 9.74 -1.57
N GLY A 107 3.97 8.81 -1.73
CA GLY A 107 5.38 9.01 -1.45
C GLY A 107 6.13 9.64 -2.62
N VAL A 108 7.45 9.48 -2.60
CA VAL A 108 8.37 9.94 -3.65
C VAL A 108 7.93 9.47 -5.04
N GLY A 109 8.08 10.33 -6.05
CA GLY A 109 7.73 10.05 -7.44
C GLY A 109 6.26 10.26 -7.80
N SER A 110 5.46 10.85 -6.92
CA SER A 110 4.03 11.12 -7.16
C SER A 110 3.70 12.56 -7.54
N ALA A 111 4.67 13.48 -7.48
CA ALA A 111 4.47 14.84 -7.96
C ALA A 111 4.35 14.85 -9.50
N PRO A 112 3.46 15.66 -10.09
CA PRO A 112 2.52 16.60 -9.45
C PRO A 112 1.19 15.97 -8.99
N TYR A 113 0.98 14.67 -9.19
CA TYR A 113 -0.28 13.98 -8.94
C TYR A 113 -0.33 13.41 -7.52
N THR A 114 -0.27 14.28 -6.52
CA THR A 114 -0.37 13.86 -5.12
C THR A 114 -1.83 13.76 -4.72
N HIS A 115 -2.19 12.64 -4.10
CA HIS A 115 -3.52 12.43 -3.52
C HIS A 115 -3.60 13.00 -2.10
N TYR A 116 -3.02 14.17 -1.89
CA TYR A 116 -3.04 14.85 -0.60
C TYR A 116 -4.14 15.90 -0.57
N ALA A 117 -5.09 15.71 0.34
CA ALA A 117 -6.01 16.75 0.75
C ALA A 117 -5.96 16.85 2.28
N ALA A 118 -5.83 18.06 2.81
CA ALA A 118 -5.62 18.28 4.24
C ALA A 118 -6.77 17.76 5.13
N ASP A 119 -7.96 17.63 4.58
CA ASP A 119 -9.17 17.11 5.23
C ASP A 119 -9.37 15.60 5.08
N TYR A 120 -8.57 14.94 4.24
CA TYR A 120 -8.53 13.47 4.14
C TYR A 120 -7.41 12.90 5.01
N ASN A 121 -7.56 11.65 5.45
CA ASN A 121 -6.55 10.94 6.22
C ASN A 121 -6.16 11.60 7.57
N THR A 122 -7.05 12.39 8.15
CA THR A 122 -6.85 12.94 9.50
C THR A 122 -6.90 11.85 10.58
N GLY A 123 -6.19 12.03 11.69
CA GLY A 123 -6.13 11.10 12.81
C GLY A 123 -5.08 9.99 12.62
N THR A 124 -5.08 9.00 13.51
CA THR A 124 -4.09 7.92 13.59
C THR A 124 -4.58 6.66 12.90
N ASN A 125 -3.72 6.02 12.13
CA ASN A 125 -3.92 4.67 11.60
C ASN A 125 -3.04 3.69 12.36
N THR A 126 -3.62 2.61 12.87
CA THR A 126 -2.88 1.53 13.52
C THR A 126 -2.75 0.35 12.57
N ILE A 127 -1.53 -0.06 12.29
CA ILE A 127 -1.22 -1.25 11.48
C ILE A 127 -0.83 -2.39 12.42
N PHE A 128 -1.52 -3.51 12.31
CA PHE A 128 -1.23 -4.69 13.12
C PHE A 128 -0.13 -5.52 12.46
N ALA A 129 0.98 -5.72 13.15
CA ALA A 129 2.15 -6.44 12.63
C ALA A 129 2.32 -7.85 13.22
N GLY A 130 1.38 -8.33 14.04
CA GLY A 130 1.51 -9.63 14.69
C GLY A 130 0.20 -10.17 15.26
N GLY A 131 0.26 -11.39 15.79
CA GLY A 131 -0.89 -12.09 16.35
C GLY A 131 -1.94 -12.47 15.29
N ALA A 132 -3.18 -12.65 15.72
CA ALA A 132 -4.29 -13.07 14.87
C ALA A 132 -4.68 -12.06 13.77
N ARG A 133 -4.11 -10.85 13.80
CA ARG A 133 -4.40 -9.75 12.85
C ARG A 133 -3.15 -9.26 12.14
N ALA A 134 -2.14 -10.10 11.98
CA ALA A 134 -0.90 -9.73 11.31
C ALA A 134 -1.14 -9.24 9.89
N SER A 135 -0.58 -8.07 9.56
CA SER A 135 -0.46 -7.61 8.19
C SER A 135 0.69 -8.34 7.50
N TYR A 136 0.56 -8.59 6.21
CA TYR A 136 1.59 -9.27 5.43
C TYR A 136 1.71 -8.66 4.02
N LEU A 137 2.84 -8.89 3.41
CA LEU A 137 3.11 -8.61 2.00
C LEU A 137 3.23 -9.95 1.27
N LEU A 138 2.37 -10.17 0.26
CA LEU A 138 2.48 -11.33 -0.62
C LEU A 138 3.44 -10.99 -1.76
N LEU A 139 4.55 -11.73 -1.85
CA LEU A 139 5.56 -11.55 -2.89
C LEU A 139 5.54 -12.73 -3.86
N PRO A 140 5.62 -12.49 -5.18
CA PRO A 140 5.83 -13.54 -6.15
C PRO A 140 7.28 -14.04 -6.04
N ILE A 141 7.45 -15.33 -5.78
CA ILE A 141 8.77 -15.97 -5.76
C ILE A 141 8.83 -16.99 -6.89
N ILE A 142 9.74 -16.77 -7.83
CA ILE A 142 10.01 -17.74 -8.90
C ILE A 142 11.12 -18.68 -8.41
N PRO A 143 10.84 -19.97 -8.21
CA PRO A 143 11.88 -20.93 -7.80
C PRO A 143 12.97 -21.02 -8.88
N ARG A 144 14.22 -21.21 -8.43
CA ARG A 144 15.30 -21.55 -9.36
C ARG A 144 14.93 -22.86 -10.06
N ARG A 145 15.08 -22.89 -11.37
CA ARG A 145 15.08 -24.16 -12.10
C ARG A 145 16.29 -24.96 -11.60
N ALA A 146 16.02 -26.19 -11.17
CA ALA A 146 17.07 -27.17 -10.83
C ALA A 146 17.91 -27.48 -12.07
#